data_3367d18993d0702d7e62c4a8a2c443eb
#
_entry.id   3367d18993d0702d7e62c4a8a2c443eb
#
_cell.length_a   1.000
_cell.length_b   1.000
_cell.length_c   1.000
_cell.angle_alpha   90.00
_cell.angle_beta   90.00
_cell.angle_gamma   90.00
#
_symmetry.space_group_name_H-M   'P 1'
#
loop_
_entity.id
_entity.type
_entity.pdbx_description
1 polymer ?
#
loop_
_entity_poly.entity_id
_entity_poly.type
_entity_poly.pdbx_seq_one_letter_code
_entity_poly.pdbx_strand_id
1 'polypeptide(L)'
;MGNGRIYGYDLQYGHEKWFFNGFTRETIAVPIAGNGKLYASASMRGGGGDLKLDPEPFWKAALHFDTNGDQQISKNEISARFTIPLRPELPVEHPGFGIPLPAKPEARRQRQIQFFNWRDKNKDNVWTRDEFIADMKVGSGRPLLAAILPGGSGDITQTHRAWELRRGIPEIPSPVYHDKRIYLVRAGGLLSCVNSENGALIYRERLNAAGQYAASPVIADKHLYCVSQQGMISVVQLGDSFEITSKSNLKAIVNATPAIDKTTLYVRTKKSVQAFRQKN
;
A
#
# COMPACT_ATOMS: atom_id res chain seq x y z
N MET A 1 -8.81 -2.26 11.56
CA MET A 1 -7.37 -2.13 11.25
C MET A 1 -6.96 -0.67 11.32
N GLY A 2 -5.81 -0.35 11.87
CA GLY A 2 -5.29 1.01 11.93
C GLY A 2 -4.02 1.10 12.73
N ASN A 3 -3.21 2.13 12.46
CA ASN A 3 -1.97 2.43 13.19
C ASN A 3 -0.99 1.25 13.29
N GLY A 4 -0.84 0.48 12.21
CA GLY A 4 0.07 -0.66 12.15
C GLY A 4 -0.44 -1.96 12.77
N ARG A 5 -1.70 -2.00 13.19
CA ARG A 5 -2.32 -3.13 13.89
C ARG A 5 -3.66 -3.52 13.30
N ILE A 6 -4.01 -4.78 13.48
CA ILE A 6 -5.39 -5.24 13.41
C ILE A 6 -5.83 -5.63 14.81
N TYR A 7 -7.07 -5.31 15.15
CA TYR A 7 -7.66 -5.57 16.46
C TYR A 7 -8.88 -6.46 16.34
N GLY A 8 -9.05 -7.36 17.29
CA GLY A 8 -10.26 -8.09 17.53
C GLY A 8 -10.99 -7.56 18.76
N TYR A 9 -12.27 -7.31 18.62
CA TYR A 9 -13.13 -6.81 19.67
C TYR A 9 -14.22 -7.83 20.00
N ASP A 10 -14.66 -7.81 21.22
CA ASP A 10 -15.86 -8.52 21.62
C ASP A 10 -17.10 -7.81 21.06
N LEU A 11 -18.02 -8.61 20.55
CA LEU A 11 -19.21 -8.07 19.86
C LEU A 11 -20.27 -7.51 20.82
N GLN A 12 -20.26 -7.93 22.07
CA GLN A 12 -21.27 -7.53 23.04
C GLN A 12 -20.95 -6.17 23.67
N TYR A 13 -19.69 -5.95 24.03
CA TYR A 13 -19.28 -4.78 24.80
C TYR A 13 -18.26 -3.90 24.07
N GLY A 14 -17.72 -4.37 22.94
CA GLY A 14 -16.71 -3.64 22.17
C GLY A 14 -15.33 -3.58 22.84
N HIS A 15 -15.07 -4.43 23.83
CA HIS A 15 -13.76 -4.48 24.47
C HIS A 15 -12.73 -5.11 23.55
N GLU A 16 -11.52 -4.57 23.54
CA GLU A 16 -10.38 -5.16 22.82
C GLU A 16 -10.05 -6.52 23.45
N LYS A 17 -10.04 -7.56 22.61
CA LYS A 17 -9.66 -8.92 23.03
C LYS A 17 -8.22 -9.22 22.66
N TRP A 18 -7.82 -8.85 21.47
CA TRP A 18 -6.48 -9.11 20.95
C TRP A 18 -6.07 -8.08 19.88
N PHE A 19 -4.79 -8.00 19.65
CA PHE A 19 -4.23 -7.27 18.51
C PHE A 19 -3.07 -8.04 17.87
N PHE A 20 -2.84 -7.75 16.59
CA PHE A 20 -1.73 -8.29 15.80
C PHE A 20 -0.98 -7.14 15.15
N ASN A 21 0.34 -7.08 15.34
CA ASN A 21 1.24 -6.01 14.88
C ASN A 21 1.88 -6.33 13.51
N GLY A 22 2.61 -5.33 12.97
CA GLY A 22 3.54 -5.50 11.86
C GLY A 22 3.04 -4.96 10.53
N PHE A 23 1.84 -4.36 10.49
CA PHE A 23 1.33 -3.68 9.30
C PHE A 23 1.93 -2.27 9.15
N THR A 24 1.81 -1.72 7.94
CA THR A 24 2.09 -0.30 7.74
C THR A 24 1.07 0.56 8.50
N ARG A 25 1.46 1.77 8.88
CA ARG A 25 0.60 2.67 9.65
C ARG A 25 -0.72 2.97 8.94
N GLU A 26 -0.63 3.25 7.65
CA GLU A 26 -1.80 3.51 6.81
C GLU A 26 -2.31 2.19 6.23
N THR A 27 -3.47 1.80 6.69
CA THR A 27 -4.15 0.57 6.26
C THR A 27 -5.46 0.94 5.59
N ILE A 28 -5.55 0.73 4.28
CA ILE A 28 -6.75 1.02 3.48
C ILE A 28 -7.52 -0.27 3.18
N ALA A 29 -6.78 -1.35 2.92
CA ALA A 29 -7.37 -2.64 2.59
C ALA A 29 -8.21 -3.20 3.74
N VAL A 30 -9.36 -3.77 3.40
CA VAL A 30 -10.24 -4.46 4.35
C VAL A 30 -9.72 -5.88 4.56
N PRO A 31 -9.61 -6.37 5.81
CA PRO A 31 -9.31 -7.77 6.09
C PRO A 31 -10.39 -8.70 5.54
N ILE A 32 -9.99 -9.85 5.06
CA ILE A 32 -10.90 -10.88 4.55
C ILE A 32 -10.76 -12.18 5.35
N ALA A 33 -11.80 -12.97 5.38
CA ALA A 33 -11.80 -14.27 6.07
C ALA A 33 -11.99 -15.41 5.07
N GLY A 34 -11.37 -16.54 5.34
CA GLY A 34 -11.51 -17.75 4.56
C GLY A 34 -10.67 -18.88 5.13
N ASN A 35 -11.04 -20.12 4.88
CA ASN A 35 -10.32 -21.31 5.33
C ASN A 35 -9.90 -21.26 6.83
N GLY A 36 -10.79 -20.79 7.70
CA GLY A 36 -10.55 -20.69 9.14
C GLY A 36 -9.49 -19.65 9.55
N LYS A 37 -9.11 -18.73 8.68
CA LYS A 37 -8.12 -17.69 8.93
C LYS A 37 -8.65 -16.31 8.56
N LEU A 38 -8.03 -15.29 9.14
CA LEU A 38 -8.18 -13.90 8.76
C LEU A 38 -6.96 -13.49 7.95
N TYR A 39 -7.16 -12.84 6.80
CA TYR A 39 -6.09 -12.32 5.97
C TYR A 39 -6.16 -10.80 5.97
N ALA A 40 -5.09 -10.17 6.44
CA ALA A 40 -4.98 -8.72 6.52
C ALA A 40 -3.78 -8.24 5.73
N SER A 41 -3.95 -7.15 4.98
CA SER A 41 -2.86 -6.59 4.16
C SER A 41 -2.74 -5.09 4.34
N ALA A 42 -1.50 -4.60 4.28
CA ALA A 42 -1.19 -3.18 4.23
C ALA A 42 0.16 -2.97 3.51
N SER A 43 0.25 -1.91 2.73
CA SER A 43 1.46 -1.62 1.93
C SER A 43 1.77 -0.13 1.80
N MET A 44 0.97 0.75 2.38
CA MET A 44 1.23 2.19 2.28
C MET A 44 2.37 2.61 3.19
N ARG A 45 3.05 3.69 2.82
CA ARG A 45 4.10 4.30 3.63
C ARG A 45 3.51 4.87 4.92
N GLY A 46 4.06 4.46 6.02
CA GLY A 46 3.62 4.85 7.34
C GLY A 46 3.86 3.70 8.30
N GLY A 47 4.55 3.93 9.42
CA GLY A 47 5.14 2.85 10.19
C GLY A 47 4.15 2.01 10.99
N GLY A 48 4.45 0.74 11.10
CA GLY A 48 3.95 -0.12 12.16
C GLY A 48 4.70 0.19 13.47
N GLY A 49 3.98 0.22 14.59
CA GLY A 49 4.49 0.73 15.86
C GLY A 49 5.78 0.09 16.43
N ASP A 50 6.15 -1.11 15.95
CA ASP A 50 7.26 -1.87 16.54
C ASP A 50 8.46 -2.10 15.62
N LEU A 51 8.35 -1.81 14.32
CA LEU A 51 9.47 -1.82 13.39
C LEU A 51 10.01 -0.39 13.25
N LYS A 52 10.81 0.03 14.19
CA LYS A 52 11.53 1.30 14.09
C LYS A 52 12.56 1.17 12.98
N LEU A 53 12.41 1.98 11.96
CA LEU A 53 13.48 2.22 11.00
C LEU A 53 14.60 2.94 11.77
N ASP A 54 15.84 2.46 11.64
CA ASP A 54 16.97 3.23 12.11
C ASP A 54 17.04 4.55 11.32
N PRO A 55 16.87 5.71 11.95
CA PRO A 55 16.86 6.98 11.23
C PRO A 55 18.25 7.49 10.91
N GLU A 56 19.31 6.97 11.52
CA GLU A 56 20.67 7.48 11.39
C GLU A 56 21.20 7.44 9.95
N PRO A 57 21.04 6.35 9.19
CA PRO A 57 21.48 6.36 7.79
C PRO A 57 20.80 7.43 6.95
N PHE A 58 19.53 7.74 7.25
CA PHE A 58 18.76 8.77 6.51
C PHE A 58 19.21 10.17 6.89
N TRP A 59 19.48 10.42 8.17
CA TRP A 59 20.04 11.70 8.62
C TRP A 59 21.42 11.94 8.02
N LYS A 60 22.30 10.97 8.07
CA LYS A 60 23.64 11.04 7.44
C LYS A 60 23.54 11.32 5.93
N ALA A 61 22.59 10.68 5.24
CA ALA A 61 22.35 10.94 3.83
C ALA A 61 21.76 12.34 3.57
N ALA A 62 20.94 12.87 4.46
CA ALA A 62 20.40 14.23 4.37
C ALA A 62 21.51 15.29 4.56
N LEU A 63 22.50 15.04 5.42
CA LEU A 63 23.66 15.92 5.62
C LEU A 63 24.54 16.09 4.39
N HIS A 64 24.31 15.33 3.30
CA HIS A 64 24.91 15.64 2.00
C HIS A 64 24.55 17.05 1.49
N PHE A 65 23.44 17.59 1.95
CA PHE A 65 22.95 18.94 1.61
C PHE A 65 23.40 20.02 2.62
N ASP A 66 24.02 19.64 3.71
CA ASP A 66 24.68 20.54 4.65
C ASP A 66 25.98 21.04 3.98
N THR A 67 25.97 22.31 3.55
CA THR A 67 27.08 22.90 2.79
C THR A 67 28.06 23.68 3.68
N ASN A 68 27.65 24.04 4.89
CA ASN A 68 28.48 24.79 5.84
C ASN A 68 29.13 23.87 6.90
N GLY A 69 28.68 22.59 6.99
CA GLY A 69 29.25 21.59 7.89
C GLY A 69 28.81 21.72 9.35
N ASP A 70 27.71 22.44 9.61
CA ASP A 70 27.19 22.67 10.98
C ASP A 70 26.31 21.50 11.49
N GLN A 71 26.17 20.45 10.73
CA GLN A 71 25.33 19.27 10.97
C GLN A 71 23.84 19.59 11.13
N GLN A 72 23.40 20.66 10.46
CA GLN A 72 22.02 21.04 10.31
C GLN A 72 21.72 21.28 8.83
N ILE A 73 20.50 21.44 8.47
CA ILE A 73 20.11 21.82 7.07
C ILE A 73 19.26 23.08 7.15
N SER A 74 19.87 24.18 6.81
CA SER A 74 19.16 25.46 6.73
C SER A 74 18.36 25.59 5.44
N LYS A 75 17.34 26.44 5.46
CA LYS A 75 16.54 26.74 4.28
C LYS A 75 17.36 27.33 3.13
N ASN A 76 18.49 27.96 3.44
CA ASN A 76 19.40 28.52 2.43
C ASN A 76 20.20 27.45 1.70
N GLU A 77 20.35 26.26 2.28
CA GLU A 77 21.05 25.13 1.69
C GLU A 77 20.18 24.26 0.79
N ILE A 78 18.90 24.62 0.62
CA ILE A 78 18.02 23.93 -0.32
C ILE A 78 18.49 24.21 -1.75
N SER A 79 19.37 23.37 -2.25
CA SER A 79 19.85 23.39 -3.64
C SER A 79 18.80 22.82 -4.62
N ALA A 80 19.06 22.95 -5.91
CA ALA A 80 18.21 22.35 -6.94
C ALA A 80 18.13 20.82 -6.85
N ARG A 81 19.07 20.17 -6.17
CA ARG A 81 19.12 18.71 -5.95
C ARG A 81 18.56 18.28 -4.63
N PHE A 82 18.25 19.21 -3.73
CA PHE A 82 17.76 18.89 -2.39
C PHE A 82 16.51 18.00 -2.44
N THR A 83 16.57 16.87 -1.76
CA THR A 83 15.45 15.93 -1.62
C THR A 83 15.52 15.20 -0.28
N ILE A 84 14.44 14.60 0.14
CA ILE A 84 14.41 13.76 1.33
C ILE A 84 14.92 12.36 0.96
N PRO A 85 15.98 11.85 1.59
CA PRO A 85 16.49 10.51 1.31
C PRO A 85 15.42 9.42 1.53
N LEU A 86 15.28 8.53 0.58
CA LEU A 86 14.45 7.32 0.68
C LEU A 86 15.28 6.05 0.73
N ARG A 87 16.42 6.08 0.10
CA ARG A 87 17.36 4.97 -0.02
C ARG A 87 18.76 5.50 0.26
N PRO A 88 19.10 5.67 1.56
CA PRO A 88 20.34 6.30 1.99
C PRO A 88 21.60 5.51 1.58
N GLU A 89 21.45 4.25 1.18
CA GLU A 89 22.52 3.39 0.67
C GLU A 89 22.92 3.72 -0.78
N LEU A 90 22.14 4.54 -1.48
CA LEU A 90 22.45 4.95 -2.86
C LEU A 90 23.22 6.27 -2.89
N PRO A 91 24.07 6.49 -3.92
CA PRO A 91 24.66 7.79 -4.16
C PRO A 91 23.59 8.87 -4.35
N VAL A 92 23.88 10.11 -3.94
CA VAL A 92 22.92 11.23 -3.98
C VAL A 92 22.48 11.58 -5.40
N GLU A 93 23.30 11.29 -6.40
CA GLU A 93 23.01 11.47 -7.84
C GLU A 93 22.07 10.40 -8.40
N HIS A 94 21.90 9.29 -7.69
CA HIS A 94 21.08 8.19 -8.18
C HIS A 94 19.58 8.58 -8.16
N PRO A 95 18.82 8.34 -9.25
CA PRO A 95 17.41 8.71 -9.35
C PRO A 95 16.50 8.12 -8.25
N GLY A 96 16.93 7.05 -7.63
CA GLY A 96 16.22 6.37 -6.54
C GLY A 96 16.65 6.81 -5.14
N PHE A 97 17.60 7.75 -4.98
CA PHE A 97 18.10 8.19 -3.68
C PHE A 97 17.02 8.84 -2.83
N GLY A 98 16.28 9.77 -3.39
CA GLY A 98 15.32 10.56 -2.64
C GLY A 98 13.91 10.58 -3.23
N ILE A 99 13.05 11.38 -2.63
CA ILE A 99 11.69 11.59 -3.13
C ILE A 99 11.76 12.21 -4.53
N PRO A 100 11.09 11.64 -5.54
CA PRO A 100 11.08 12.20 -6.89
C PRO A 100 10.56 13.64 -6.91
N LEU A 101 11.29 14.51 -7.57
CA LEU A 101 10.96 15.92 -7.71
C LEU A 101 10.39 16.23 -9.10
N PRO A 102 9.49 17.23 -9.23
CA PRO A 102 9.00 17.68 -10.51
C PRO A 102 10.13 18.10 -11.46
N ALA A 103 9.96 17.86 -12.76
CA ALA A 103 10.94 18.27 -13.76
C ALA A 103 11.02 19.81 -13.94
N LYS A 104 9.87 20.49 -13.84
CA LYS A 104 9.79 21.97 -13.98
C LYS A 104 10.45 22.66 -12.78
N PRO A 105 11.40 23.59 -12.98
CA PRO A 105 12.16 24.22 -11.89
C PRO A 105 11.30 24.88 -10.82
N GLU A 106 10.26 25.62 -11.17
CA GLU A 106 9.37 26.31 -10.23
C GLU A 106 8.60 25.31 -9.37
N ALA A 107 8.01 24.28 -9.99
CA ALA A 107 7.28 23.22 -9.29
C ALA A 107 8.21 22.42 -8.38
N ARG A 108 9.46 22.19 -8.81
CA ARG A 108 10.51 21.55 -8.01
C ARG A 108 10.81 22.37 -6.77
N ARG A 109 11.08 23.66 -6.93
CA ARG A 109 11.39 24.56 -5.83
C ARG A 109 10.23 24.66 -4.82
N GLN A 110 9.00 24.77 -5.30
CA GLN A 110 7.80 24.75 -4.45
C GLN A 110 7.73 23.45 -3.64
N ARG A 111 7.97 22.30 -4.27
CA ARG A 111 7.96 20.99 -3.61
C ARG A 111 9.04 20.85 -2.56
N GLN A 112 10.24 21.32 -2.84
CA GLN A 112 11.36 21.33 -1.91
C GLN A 112 11.09 22.19 -0.68
N ILE A 113 10.57 23.41 -0.87
CA ILE A 113 10.16 24.30 0.22
C ILE A 113 9.02 23.69 1.03
N GLN A 114 8.06 23.04 0.39
CA GLN A 114 6.99 22.33 1.08
C GLN A 114 7.53 21.22 1.98
N PHE A 115 8.47 20.42 1.48
CA PHE A 115 9.13 19.38 2.28
C PHE A 115 9.88 19.96 3.47
N PHE A 116 10.59 21.04 3.24
CA PHE A 116 11.34 21.73 4.28
C PHE A 116 10.40 22.24 5.38
N ASN A 117 9.42 23.06 5.03
CA ASN A 117 8.49 23.65 5.99
C ASN A 117 7.65 22.61 6.74
N TRP A 118 7.41 21.44 6.16
CA TRP A 118 6.68 20.37 6.81
C TRP A 118 7.47 19.75 7.97
N ARG A 119 8.79 19.68 7.86
CA ARG A 119 9.68 19.10 8.88
C ARG A 119 10.19 20.14 9.88
N ASP A 120 10.37 21.37 9.48
CA ASP A 120 10.71 22.51 10.33
C ASP A 120 9.52 22.83 11.23
N LYS A 121 9.46 22.17 12.40
CA LYS A 121 8.30 22.24 13.32
C LYS A 121 8.29 23.51 14.15
N ASN A 122 9.46 23.99 14.54
CA ASN A 122 9.63 25.18 15.35
C ASN A 122 9.65 26.47 14.48
N LYS A 123 9.77 26.32 13.14
CA LYS A 123 9.79 27.42 12.14
C LYS A 123 10.98 28.34 12.26
N ASP A 124 12.11 27.80 12.70
CA ASP A 124 13.37 28.56 12.78
C ASP A 124 14.17 28.58 11.46
N ASN A 125 13.65 27.93 10.42
CA ASN A 125 14.24 27.76 9.09
C ASN A 125 15.50 26.88 9.09
N VAL A 126 15.61 25.96 10.05
CA VAL A 126 16.66 24.99 10.17
C VAL A 126 16.05 23.61 10.43
N TRP A 127 16.57 22.56 9.80
CA TRP A 127 16.30 21.20 10.22
C TRP A 127 17.40 20.71 11.13
N THR A 128 17.05 20.47 12.35
CA THR A 128 17.89 19.73 13.29
C THR A 128 17.73 18.22 13.09
N ARG A 129 18.73 17.46 13.58
CA ARG A 129 18.62 16.00 13.63
C ARG A 129 17.34 15.54 14.33
N ASP A 130 16.99 16.19 15.43
CA ASP A 130 15.83 15.79 16.23
C ASP A 130 14.51 16.00 15.50
N GLU A 131 14.35 17.07 14.77
CA GLU A 131 13.18 17.32 13.92
C GLU A 131 13.09 16.30 12.76
N PHE A 132 14.20 16.03 12.11
CA PHE A 132 14.26 15.04 11.04
C PHE A 132 13.88 13.65 11.56
N ILE A 133 14.43 13.23 12.71
CA ILE A 133 14.19 11.93 13.34
C ILE A 133 12.77 11.85 13.93
N ALA A 134 12.23 12.94 14.46
CA ALA A 134 10.89 12.94 15.03
C ALA A 134 9.82 12.46 14.03
N ASP A 135 9.94 12.86 12.78
CA ASP A 135 9.06 12.40 11.70
C ASP A 135 9.32 10.92 11.30
N MET A 136 10.52 10.44 11.51
CA MET A 136 10.92 9.06 11.20
C MET A 136 10.66 8.07 12.35
N LYS A 137 10.40 8.56 13.56
CA LYS A 137 9.96 7.71 14.69
C LYS A 137 8.61 7.04 14.45
N VAL A 138 7.88 7.52 13.48
CA VAL A 138 6.75 6.81 12.90
C VAL A 138 7.33 5.82 11.89
N GLY A 139 7.71 4.64 12.37
CA GLY A 139 8.35 3.63 11.55
C GLY A 139 7.60 3.38 10.24
N SER A 140 8.30 3.36 9.12
CA SER A 140 7.75 2.91 7.84
C SER A 140 7.56 1.40 7.91
N GLY A 141 6.36 0.95 8.26
CA GLY A 141 6.03 -0.47 8.20
C GLY A 141 6.36 -1.05 6.83
N ARG A 142 6.75 -2.32 6.81
CA ARG A 142 7.00 -3.02 5.55
C ARG A 142 5.69 -3.54 4.99
N PRO A 143 5.53 -3.62 3.66
CA PRO A 143 4.38 -4.29 3.07
C PRO A 143 4.19 -5.67 3.70
N LEU A 144 2.95 -5.98 4.06
CA LEU A 144 2.59 -7.22 4.74
C LEU A 144 1.22 -7.71 4.28
N LEU A 145 1.13 -8.97 3.92
CA LEU A 145 -0.08 -9.78 3.98
C LEU A 145 0.16 -10.86 5.03
N ALA A 146 -0.63 -10.87 6.08
CA ALA A 146 -0.56 -11.86 7.14
C ALA A 146 -1.81 -12.74 7.15
N ALA A 147 -1.61 -14.05 7.30
CA ALA A 147 -2.65 -14.99 7.66
C ALA A 147 -2.62 -15.18 9.19
N ILE A 148 -3.75 -14.88 9.80
CA ILE A 148 -3.90 -14.84 11.26
C ILE A 148 -4.90 -15.92 11.67
N LEU A 149 -4.52 -16.77 12.59
CA LEU A 149 -5.41 -17.74 13.21
C LEU A 149 -6.37 -17.00 14.15
N PRO A 150 -7.66 -17.38 14.18
CA PRO A 150 -8.61 -16.75 15.09
C PRO A 150 -8.33 -17.13 16.56
N GLY A 151 -8.84 -16.31 17.48
CA GLY A 151 -8.73 -16.54 18.92
C GLY A 151 -7.59 -15.77 19.59
N GLY A 152 -7.23 -16.19 20.82
CA GLY A 152 -6.20 -15.55 21.62
C GLY A 152 -6.66 -14.32 22.40
N SER A 153 -5.74 -13.72 23.15
CA SER A 153 -5.94 -12.53 23.97
C SER A 153 -4.65 -11.70 24.02
N GLY A 154 -4.78 -10.37 24.08
CA GLY A 154 -3.65 -9.46 24.09
C GLY A 154 -2.85 -9.47 22.78
N ASP A 155 -1.53 -9.42 22.84
CA ASP A 155 -0.66 -9.48 21.66
C ASP A 155 -0.56 -10.90 21.10
N ILE A 156 -1.23 -11.15 19.98
CA ILE A 156 -1.21 -12.45 19.30
C ILE A 156 -0.23 -12.50 18.12
N THR A 157 0.60 -11.49 17.94
CA THR A 157 1.47 -11.32 16.76
C THR A 157 2.35 -12.53 16.48
N GLN A 158 2.93 -13.14 17.51
CA GLN A 158 3.83 -14.29 17.36
C GLN A 158 3.10 -15.62 17.45
N THR A 159 2.04 -15.71 18.24
CA THR A 159 1.34 -16.98 18.54
C THR A 159 0.30 -17.37 17.51
N HIS A 160 -0.29 -16.40 16.81
CA HIS A 160 -1.40 -16.64 15.85
C HIS A 160 -1.03 -16.29 14.41
N ARG A 161 0.23 -16.08 14.09
CA ARG A 161 0.70 -15.93 12.73
C ARG A 161 0.81 -17.30 12.07
N ALA A 162 -0.07 -17.61 11.11
CA ALA A 162 0.05 -18.82 10.32
C ALA A 162 1.16 -18.71 9.27
N TRP A 163 1.17 -17.61 8.52
CA TRP A 163 2.21 -17.26 7.55
C TRP A 163 2.16 -15.76 7.21
N GLU A 164 3.19 -15.28 6.51
CA GLU A 164 3.24 -13.89 6.01
C GLU A 164 3.87 -13.80 4.62
N LEU A 165 3.46 -12.79 3.85
CA LEU A 165 4.01 -12.42 2.56
C LEU A 165 4.31 -10.92 2.54
N ARG A 166 5.51 -10.54 2.04
CA ARG A 166 5.97 -9.14 2.04
C ARG A 166 6.20 -8.55 0.65
N ARG A 167 5.94 -9.32 -0.41
CA ARG A 167 6.13 -8.89 -1.80
C ARG A 167 4.81 -8.93 -2.57
N GLY A 168 4.58 -7.90 -3.40
CA GLY A 168 3.39 -7.85 -4.25
C GLY A 168 2.11 -7.44 -3.51
N ILE A 169 2.24 -6.84 -2.34
CA ILE A 169 1.09 -6.41 -1.53
C ILE A 169 0.50 -5.13 -2.12
N PRO A 170 -0.82 -5.07 -2.34
CA PRO A 170 -1.51 -3.87 -2.80
C PRO A 170 -1.46 -2.73 -1.79
N GLU A 171 -1.52 -1.50 -2.29
CA GLU A 171 -1.58 -0.30 -1.46
C GLU A 171 -3.02 0.03 -1.04
N ILE A 172 -3.96 -0.03 -1.98
CA ILE A 172 -5.36 0.36 -1.79
C ILE A 172 -6.31 -0.83 -1.93
N PRO A 173 -6.24 -1.64 -3.00
CA PRO A 173 -7.21 -2.72 -3.20
C PRO A 173 -7.15 -3.75 -2.08
N SER A 174 -8.31 -4.12 -1.58
CA SER A 174 -8.43 -5.25 -0.66
C SER A 174 -8.19 -6.55 -1.41
N PRO A 175 -7.55 -7.56 -0.78
CA PRO A 175 -7.49 -8.89 -1.35
C PRO A 175 -8.88 -9.51 -1.46
N VAL A 176 -9.01 -10.58 -2.24
CA VAL A 176 -10.23 -11.39 -2.29
C VAL A 176 -9.85 -12.86 -2.14
N TYR A 177 -10.62 -13.57 -1.32
CA TYR A 177 -10.46 -15.00 -1.08
C TYR A 177 -11.48 -15.81 -1.89
N HIS A 178 -11.03 -16.88 -2.53
CA HIS A 178 -11.89 -17.87 -3.16
C HIS A 178 -11.17 -19.24 -3.23
N ASP A 179 -11.83 -20.27 -2.81
CA ASP A 179 -11.40 -21.65 -2.94
C ASP A 179 -9.91 -21.87 -2.66
N LYS A 180 -9.49 -21.60 -1.41
CA LYS A 180 -8.10 -21.74 -0.93
C LYS A 180 -7.08 -20.82 -1.63
N ARG A 181 -7.52 -19.82 -2.37
CA ARG A 181 -6.68 -18.83 -3.06
C ARG A 181 -6.98 -17.42 -2.59
N ILE A 182 -5.95 -16.60 -2.56
CA ILE A 182 -6.05 -15.16 -2.30
C ILE A 182 -5.53 -14.42 -3.53
N TYR A 183 -6.36 -13.56 -4.08
CA TYR A 183 -6.02 -12.75 -5.24
C TYR A 183 -5.74 -11.31 -4.80
N LEU A 184 -4.63 -10.76 -5.29
CA LEU A 184 -4.11 -9.44 -4.94
C LEU A 184 -3.82 -8.68 -6.22
N VAL A 185 -4.46 -7.55 -6.45
CA VAL A 185 -4.15 -6.67 -7.58
C VAL A 185 -3.43 -5.42 -7.10
N ARG A 186 -2.27 -5.13 -7.68
CA ARG A 186 -1.43 -3.99 -7.35
C ARG A 186 -1.37 -2.98 -8.48
N ALA A 187 -0.98 -1.74 -8.16
CA ALA A 187 -0.66 -0.71 -9.14
C ALA A 187 0.28 -1.25 -10.24
N GLY A 188 0.07 -0.79 -11.48
CA GLY A 188 0.72 -1.35 -12.67
C GLY A 188 0.06 -2.61 -13.22
N GLY A 189 -1.09 -3.02 -12.67
CA GLY A 189 -1.84 -4.20 -13.12
C GLY A 189 -1.15 -5.52 -12.80
N LEU A 190 -0.40 -5.59 -11.71
CA LEU A 190 0.23 -6.83 -11.28
C LEU A 190 -0.76 -7.63 -10.42
N LEU A 191 -1.23 -8.75 -10.94
CA LEU A 191 -2.09 -9.70 -10.24
C LEU A 191 -1.24 -10.82 -9.64
N SER A 192 -1.42 -11.10 -8.36
CA SER A 192 -0.84 -12.24 -7.67
C SER A 192 -1.94 -13.17 -7.18
N CYS A 193 -1.76 -14.47 -7.37
CA CYS A 193 -2.54 -15.53 -6.75
C CYS A 193 -1.66 -16.25 -5.74
N VAL A 194 -2.16 -16.40 -4.52
CA VAL A 194 -1.42 -16.96 -3.39
C VAL A 194 -2.24 -18.07 -2.76
N ASN A 195 -1.60 -19.18 -2.42
CA ASN A 195 -2.22 -20.26 -1.66
C ASN A 195 -2.55 -19.76 -0.23
N SER A 196 -3.80 -19.87 0.16
CA SER A 196 -4.28 -19.36 1.46
C SER A 196 -3.83 -20.20 2.66
N GLU A 197 -3.38 -21.42 2.46
CA GLU A 197 -2.96 -22.29 3.55
C GLU A 197 -1.54 -21.98 4.02
N ASN A 198 -0.63 -21.70 3.09
CA ASN A 198 0.81 -21.56 3.39
C ASN A 198 1.46 -20.27 2.85
N GLY A 199 0.73 -19.43 2.14
CA GLY A 199 1.26 -18.18 1.57
C GLY A 199 2.13 -18.35 0.32
N ALA A 200 2.23 -19.56 -0.24
CA ALA A 200 3.00 -19.82 -1.45
C ALA A 200 2.41 -19.08 -2.64
N LEU A 201 3.28 -18.45 -3.42
CA LEU A 201 2.89 -17.80 -4.66
C LEU A 201 2.54 -18.88 -5.71
N ILE A 202 1.31 -18.86 -6.21
CA ILE A 202 0.85 -19.73 -7.30
C ILE A 202 1.27 -19.10 -8.63
N TYR A 203 0.85 -17.85 -8.88
CA TYR A 203 1.33 -17.06 -10.01
C TYR A 203 1.38 -15.56 -9.69
N ARG A 204 2.15 -14.82 -10.50
CA ARG A 204 2.19 -13.36 -10.48
C ARG A 204 2.38 -12.85 -11.89
N GLU A 205 1.30 -12.30 -12.45
CA GLU A 205 1.24 -11.96 -13.85
C GLU A 205 0.65 -10.55 -14.07
N ARG A 206 0.88 -10.00 -15.25
CA ARG A 206 0.35 -8.69 -15.61
C ARG A 206 -0.99 -8.80 -16.32
N LEU A 207 -1.95 -8.00 -15.85
CA LEU A 207 -3.25 -7.83 -16.50
C LEU A 207 -3.14 -7.11 -17.87
N ASN A 208 -1.93 -6.65 -18.25
CA ASN A 208 -1.72 -5.82 -19.45
C ASN A 208 -2.68 -4.63 -19.52
N ALA A 209 -2.95 -4.05 -18.36
CA ALA A 209 -3.74 -2.84 -18.14
C ALA A 209 -2.96 -2.00 -17.12
N ALA A 210 -2.03 -1.19 -17.63
CA ALA A 210 -1.16 -0.37 -16.82
C ALA A 210 -1.95 0.70 -16.03
N GLY A 211 -1.30 1.31 -15.05
CA GLY A 211 -1.84 2.41 -14.26
C GLY A 211 -2.15 2.02 -12.82
N GLN A 212 -2.84 2.91 -12.13
CA GLN A 212 -3.21 2.72 -10.73
C GLN A 212 -4.44 1.80 -10.61
N TYR A 213 -4.50 1.11 -9.48
CA TYR A 213 -5.65 0.32 -9.07
C TYR A 213 -6.09 0.78 -7.69
N ALA A 214 -7.25 1.41 -7.61
CA ALA A 214 -7.90 1.79 -6.35
C ALA A 214 -9.07 0.84 -6.03
N ALA A 215 -9.77 0.37 -7.07
CA ALA A 215 -10.84 -0.59 -6.94
C ALA A 215 -10.32 -1.96 -6.51
N SER A 216 -10.95 -2.57 -5.53
CA SER A 216 -10.71 -3.97 -5.16
C SER A 216 -11.26 -4.90 -6.25
N PRO A 217 -10.61 -6.04 -6.51
CA PRO A 217 -11.17 -7.05 -7.40
C PRO A 217 -12.44 -7.66 -6.80
N VAL A 218 -13.34 -8.12 -7.66
CA VAL A 218 -14.55 -8.85 -7.26
C VAL A 218 -14.65 -10.16 -8.02
N ILE A 219 -15.33 -11.15 -7.42
CA ILE A 219 -15.48 -12.48 -7.99
C ILE A 219 -16.94 -12.75 -8.30
N ALA A 220 -17.21 -13.28 -9.49
CA ALA A 220 -18.48 -13.87 -9.88
C ALA A 220 -18.26 -14.94 -10.94
N ASP A 221 -19.07 -15.98 -10.91
CA ASP A 221 -19.11 -17.04 -11.91
C ASP A 221 -17.72 -17.53 -12.36
N LYS A 222 -16.90 -17.96 -11.41
CA LYS A 222 -15.54 -18.44 -11.63
C LYS A 222 -14.57 -17.44 -12.29
N HIS A 223 -14.89 -16.15 -12.28
CA HIS A 223 -14.06 -15.10 -12.82
C HIS A 223 -13.74 -14.02 -11.79
N LEU A 224 -12.54 -13.47 -11.92
CA LEU A 224 -12.06 -12.32 -11.17
C LEU A 224 -12.14 -11.07 -12.07
N TYR A 225 -12.83 -10.06 -11.61
CA TYR A 225 -12.96 -8.78 -12.30
C TYR A 225 -12.05 -7.75 -11.66
N CYS A 226 -11.06 -7.28 -12.40
CA CYS A 226 -10.12 -6.25 -11.97
C CYS A 226 -10.33 -4.98 -12.78
N VAL A 227 -10.50 -3.82 -12.12
CA VAL A 227 -10.74 -2.55 -12.83
C VAL A 227 -9.62 -1.57 -12.49
N SER A 228 -8.92 -1.09 -13.53
CA SER A 228 -7.91 -0.04 -13.39
C SER A 228 -8.56 1.33 -13.21
N GLN A 229 -7.82 2.28 -12.64
CA GLN A 229 -8.28 3.67 -12.51
C GLN A 229 -8.57 4.32 -13.87
N GLN A 230 -7.94 3.88 -14.95
CA GLN A 230 -8.20 4.34 -16.31
C GLN A 230 -9.46 3.70 -16.95
N GLY A 231 -10.14 2.82 -16.20
CA GLY A 231 -11.39 2.19 -16.65
C GLY A 231 -11.20 0.93 -17.49
N MET A 232 -10.00 0.33 -17.48
CA MET A 232 -9.79 -0.97 -18.09
C MET A 232 -10.31 -2.06 -17.15
N ILE A 233 -11.29 -2.82 -17.59
CA ILE A 233 -11.80 -4.02 -16.93
C ILE A 233 -11.05 -5.21 -17.51
N SER A 234 -10.37 -5.99 -16.67
CA SER A 234 -9.74 -7.26 -17.02
C SER A 234 -10.48 -8.37 -16.30
N VAL A 235 -10.95 -9.37 -17.03
CA VAL A 235 -11.62 -10.55 -16.51
C VAL A 235 -10.64 -11.72 -16.57
N VAL A 236 -10.40 -12.36 -15.43
CA VAL A 236 -9.42 -13.44 -15.29
C VAL A 236 -10.13 -14.69 -14.80
N GLN A 237 -9.85 -15.84 -15.44
CA GLN A 237 -10.32 -17.14 -14.96
C GLN A 237 -9.73 -17.44 -13.59
N LEU A 238 -10.59 -17.86 -12.64
CA LEU A 238 -10.10 -18.33 -11.32
C LEU A 238 -9.41 -19.69 -11.46
N GLY A 239 -8.32 -19.90 -10.71
CA GLY A 239 -7.61 -21.17 -10.70
C GLY A 239 -6.12 -21.00 -10.44
N ASP A 240 -5.35 -22.07 -10.72
CA ASP A 240 -3.91 -22.13 -10.51
C ASP A 240 -3.10 -21.65 -11.73
N SER A 241 -3.76 -21.41 -12.86
CA SER A 241 -3.18 -20.83 -14.07
C SER A 241 -3.75 -19.43 -14.30
N PHE A 242 -2.91 -18.55 -14.85
CA PHE A 242 -3.32 -17.20 -15.22
C PHE A 242 -3.85 -17.18 -16.64
N GLU A 243 -5.12 -16.79 -16.80
CA GLU A 243 -5.77 -16.62 -18.10
C GLU A 243 -6.68 -15.40 -18.08
N ILE A 244 -6.45 -14.47 -18.99
CA ILE A 244 -7.36 -13.32 -19.20
C ILE A 244 -8.38 -13.72 -20.24
N THR A 245 -9.63 -13.89 -19.82
CA THR A 245 -10.74 -14.30 -20.70
C THR A 245 -11.37 -13.12 -21.46
N SER A 246 -11.30 -11.92 -20.89
CA SER A 246 -11.88 -10.72 -21.53
C SER A 246 -11.23 -9.43 -21.04
N LYS A 247 -11.27 -8.40 -21.91
CA LYS A 247 -10.91 -7.02 -21.56
C LYS A 247 -11.91 -6.04 -22.16
N SER A 248 -12.26 -5.01 -21.41
CA SER A 248 -13.13 -3.92 -21.86
C SER A 248 -12.62 -2.58 -21.33
N ASN A 249 -12.71 -1.53 -22.12
CA ASN A 249 -12.28 -0.20 -21.73
C ASN A 249 -13.48 0.75 -21.65
N LEU A 250 -13.77 1.23 -20.46
CA LEU A 250 -14.87 2.18 -20.20
C LEU A 250 -14.53 3.61 -20.65
N LYS A 251 -13.26 3.88 -20.97
CA LYS A 251 -12.75 5.23 -21.28
C LYS A 251 -13.15 6.26 -20.22
N ALA A 252 -13.17 5.85 -18.96
CA ALA A 252 -13.62 6.66 -17.83
C ALA A 252 -12.80 6.33 -16.57
N ILE A 253 -12.68 7.29 -15.66
CA ILE A 253 -11.98 7.10 -14.39
C ILE A 253 -12.86 6.28 -13.45
N VAL A 254 -12.29 5.20 -12.89
CA VAL A 254 -12.91 4.30 -11.91
C VAL A 254 -12.03 4.20 -10.67
N ASN A 255 -12.57 4.57 -9.51
CA ASN A 255 -11.91 4.41 -8.21
C ASN A 255 -12.67 3.45 -7.28
N ALA A 256 -13.96 3.27 -7.53
CA ALA A 256 -14.82 2.45 -6.68
C ALA A 256 -14.73 0.98 -7.07
N THR A 257 -14.74 0.11 -6.09
CA THR A 257 -14.89 -1.33 -6.27
C THR A 257 -16.22 -1.61 -6.99
N PRO A 258 -16.21 -2.42 -8.04
CA PRO A 258 -17.44 -2.85 -8.71
C PRO A 258 -18.36 -3.63 -7.77
N ALA A 259 -19.65 -3.63 -8.06
CA ALA A 259 -20.61 -4.50 -7.41
C ALA A 259 -21.19 -5.47 -8.43
N ILE A 260 -21.53 -6.67 -7.95
CA ILE A 260 -22.20 -7.69 -8.79
C ILE A 260 -23.48 -8.12 -8.07
N ASP A 261 -24.57 -8.05 -8.79
CA ASP A 261 -25.86 -8.60 -8.35
C ASP A 261 -26.41 -9.52 -9.46
N LYS A 262 -26.56 -10.80 -9.11
CA LYS A 262 -26.97 -11.86 -10.05
C LYS A 262 -26.07 -11.85 -11.31
N THR A 263 -26.66 -11.47 -12.45
CA THR A 263 -25.99 -11.44 -13.77
C THR A 263 -25.52 -10.06 -14.19
N THR A 264 -25.55 -9.08 -13.29
CA THR A 264 -25.24 -7.68 -13.61
C THR A 264 -24.01 -7.19 -12.84
N LEU A 265 -23.02 -6.70 -13.60
CA LEU A 265 -21.85 -5.99 -13.07
C LEU A 265 -22.15 -4.49 -13.08
N TYR A 266 -22.02 -3.84 -11.93
CA TYR A 266 -22.16 -2.40 -11.77
C TYR A 266 -20.79 -1.77 -11.55
N VAL A 267 -20.45 -0.78 -12.37
CA VAL A 267 -19.19 -0.05 -12.25
C VAL A 267 -19.50 1.44 -12.10
N ARG A 268 -19.03 2.04 -10.99
CA ARG A 268 -19.12 3.47 -10.77
C ARG A 268 -17.93 4.17 -11.39
N THR A 269 -18.17 5.00 -12.39
CA THR A 269 -17.19 5.94 -12.94
C THR A 269 -17.24 7.28 -12.20
N LYS A 270 -16.34 8.20 -12.52
CA LYS A 270 -16.39 9.57 -11.96
C LYS A 270 -17.71 10.29 -12.28
N LYS A 271 -18.40 9.92 -13.40
CA LYS A 271 -19.58 10.64 -13.90
C LYS A 271 -20.89 9.84 -13.83
N SER A 272 -20.82 8.51 -13.76
CA SER A 272 -22.03 7.66 -13.89
C SER A 272 -21.84 6.32 -13.19
N VAL A 273 -22.95 5.62 -12.97
CA VAL A 273 -22.97 4.18 -12.70
C VAL A 273 -23.37 3.48 -13.99
N GLN A 274 -22.59 2.52 -14.40
CA GLN A 274 -22.81 1.71 -15.60
C GLN A 274 -23.15 0.28 -15.19
N ALA A 275 -24.15 -0.31 -15.81
CA ALA A 275 -24.58 -1.68 -15.57
C ALA A 275 -24.33 -2.53 -16.84
N PHE A 276 -23.61 -3.64 -16.67
CA PHE A 276 -23.30 -4.60 -17.73
C PHE A 276 -23.98 -5.91 -17.40
N ARG A 277 -24.83 -6.36 -18.32
CA ARG A 277 -25.55 -7.62 -18.18
C ARG A 277 -25.22 -8.54 -19.34
N GLN A 278 -25.07 -9.82 -19.05
CA GLN A 278 -24.96 -10.83 -20.07
C GLN A 278 -26.25 -10.83 -20.90
N LYS A 279 -26.13 -10.81 -22.21
CA LYS A 279 -27.27 -11.04 -23.09
C LYS A 279 -27.63 -12.54 -23.02
N ASN A 280 -28.87 -12.81 -22.74
CA ASN A 280 -29.42 -14.17 -22.88
C ASN A 280 -29.40 -14.59 -24.36
#